data_fe54cdf86907f1c2390b97ad81c67417
#
_entry.id   fe54cdf86907f1c2390b97ad81c67417
#
_cell.length_a   1.000
_cell.length_b   1.000
_cell.length_c   1.000
_cell.angle_alpha   90.00
_cell.angle_beta   90.00
_cell.angle_gamma   90.00
#
_symmetry.space_group_name_H-M   'P 1'
#
loop_
_entity.id
_entity.type
_entity.pdbx_description
1 polymer ?
#
loop_
_entity_poly.entity_id
_entity_poly.type
_entity_poly.pdbx_seq_one_letter_code
_entity_poly.pdbx_strand_id
1 'polypeptide(L)'
;MRVDGVMSNGKFEGLMHISNSKSQFLMVATDQRDTLKRMVNPQSPDSVTAEEVKMVKKSLIRNLVGKKSPGRASGILVDPIYSYEQSFLKACDIRADVGLLMAVEESGYGGKGEFAPQVRAFNGLDVEEAVRTIKARGASAVKMLVYHRPDSPTRKHQEVMVKAVGRACEKHDIAFLMESLAHSLEGGPHMKKDPKEFSRLKPWVVIETAKELTKPEYAVDILKAEFPLDLRYAEELGQDPSDACRQLDDASQVPWVILSAAVDFEEFYEYLKHAAGNGASGFLCGRAIWKEAIGRDDMDRFLRTIGVKRLNQLAEITEENATAWYRKYVDSIGDIEITRGA
;
A
#
# COMPACT_ATOMS: atom_id res chain seq x y z
N MET A 1 -12.05 17.99 8.57
CA MET A 1 -10.75 18.44 9.08
C MET A 1 -10.41 17.52 10.23
N ARG A 2 -9.44 16.60 10.04
CA ARG A 2 -8.81 15.96 11.19
C ARG A 2 -7.86 16.96 11.79
N VAL A 3 -8.43 17.87 12.53
CA VAL A 3 -7.72 18.84 13.32
C VAL A 3 -7.64 18.20 14.69
N ASP A 4 -6.43 18.12 15.24
CA ASP A 4 -6.19 17.96 16.66
C ASP A 4 -6.40 16.57 17.27
N GLY A 5 -5.95 15.51 16.59
CA GLY A 5 -5.86 14.19 17.22
C GLY A 5 -7.21 13.50 17.52
N VAL A 6 -8.30 13.90 16.86
CA VAL A 6 -9.62 13.25 17.01
C VAL A 6 -9.80 12.12 15.99
N MET A 7 -10.13 10.92 16.47
CA MET A 7 -10.30 9.74 15.63
C MET A 7 -11.44 8.85 16.12
N SER A 8 -12.20 8.25 15.21
CA SER A 8 -13.22 7.28 15.61
C SER A 8 -12.60 5.96 16.08
N ASN A 9 -13.31 5.24 16.95
CA ASN A 9 -12.80 4.03 17.60
C ASN A 9 -12.35 2.96 16.60
N GLY A 10 -13.16 2.67 15.58
CA GLY A 10 -12.81 1.61 14.63
C GLY A 10 -11.63 1.97 13.73
N LYS A 11 -11.43 3.26 13.41
CA LYS A 11 -10.22 3.72 12.71
C LYS A 11 -8.99 3.60 13.60
N PHE A 12 -9.07 4.03 14.86
CA PHE A 12 -7.98 3.90 15.82
C PHE A 12 -7.59 2.43 16.04
N GLU A 13 -8.56 1.56 16.35
CA GLU A 13 -8.32 0.12 16.49
C GLU A 13 -7.72 -0.50 15.22
N GLY A 14 -8.20 -0.08 14.04
CA GLY A 14 -7.67 -0.52 12.76
C GLY A 14 -6.21 -0.15 12.57
N LEU A 15 -5.82 1.11 12.85
CA LEU A 15 -4.44 1.59 12.77
C LEU A 15 -3.53 0.89 13.79
N MET A 16 -4.01 0.71 15.02
CA MET A 16 -3.29 -0.03 16.05
C MET A 16 -3.04 -1.48 15.64
N HIS A 17 -4.04 -2.15 15.07
CA HIS A 17 -3.93 -3.56 14.69
C HIS A 17 -2.99 -3.81 13.51
N ILE A 18 -2.81 -2.83 12.61
CA ILE A 18 -1.86 -2.94 11.49
C ILE A 18 -0.49 -2.32 11.77
N SER A 19 -0.26 -1.84 12.99
CA SER A 19 1.04 -1.30 13.44
C SER A 19 1.72 -2.20 14.47
N ASN A 20 3.02 -2.04 14.65
CA ASN A 20 3.78 -2.71 15.68
C ASN A 20 3.66 -1.99 17.04
N SER A 21 4.32 -2.50 18.09
CA SER A 21 4.32 -1.91 19.44
C SER A 21 4.92 -0.51 19.51
N LYS A 22 5.65 -0.06 18.48
CA LYS A 22 6.18 1.30 18.36
C LYS A 22 5.27 2.21 17.51
N SER A 23 4.05 1.74 17.19
CA SER A 23 3.10 2.44 16.31
C SER A 23 3.68 2.73 14.90
N GLN A 24 4.41 1.78 14.35
CA GLN A 24 5.00 1.83 13.01
C GLN A 24 4.42 0.71 12.14
N PHE A 25 4.35 0.93 10.83
CA PHE A 25 3.74 0.00 9.90
C PHE A 25 4.77 -0.93 9.24
N LEU A 26 4.68 -2.23 9.51
CA LEU A 26 5.51 -3.29 8.94
C LEU A 26 4.62 -4.21 8.10
N MET A 27 4.18 -3.74 6.92
CA MET A 27 3.09 -4.41 6.20
C MET A 27 3.57 -5.14 4.94
N VAL A 28 3.03 -6.34 4.73
CA VAL A 28 3.29 -7.17 3.55
C VAL A 28 2.13 -7.06 2.56
N ALA A 29 2.42 -6.86 1.26
CA ALA A 29 1.42 -6.80 0.21
C ALA A 29 1.38 -8.09 -0.61
N THR A 30 0.18 -8.68 -0.72
CA THR A 30 -0.12 -9.85 -1.56
C THR A 30 -1.38 -9.63 -2.42
N ASP A 31 -1.76 -8.38 -2.65
CA ASP A 31 -2.96 -7.99 -3.38
C ASP A 31 -2.84 -8.08 -4.91
N GLN A 32 -1.66 -8.42 -5.45
CA GLN A 32 -1.42 -8.58 -6.88
C GLN A 32 -2.31 -9.68 -7.48
N ARG A 33 -2.90 -9.41 -8.64
CA ARG A 33 -3.82 -10.33 -9.36
C ARG A 33 -3.27 -10.63 -10.75
N ASP A 34 -3.52 -9.79 -11.74
CA ASP A 34 -3.04 -9.99 -13.11
C ASP A 34 -1.50 -9.96 -13.20
N THR A 35 -0.86 -9.11 -12.39
CA THR A 35 0.60 -9.10 -12.28
C THR A 35 1.13 -10.43 -11.72
N LEU A 36 0.43 -11.04 -10.75
CA LEU A 36 0.82 -12.35 -10.23
C LEU A 36 0.66 -13.44 -11.27
N LYS A 37 -0.44 -13.45 -12.05
CA LYS A 37 -0.61 -14.39 -13.16
C LYS A 37 0.53 -14.29 -14.18
N ARG A 38 0.94 -13.06 -14.55
CA ARG A 38 2.10 -12.83 -15.43
C ARG A 38 3.42 -13.33 -14.84
N MET A 39 3.57 -13.34 -13.54
CA MET A 39 4.76 -13.90 -12.87
C MET A 39 4.73 -15.42 -12.83
N VAL A 40 3.56 -16.04 -12.65
CA VAL A 40 3.38 -17.51 -12.64
C VAL A 40 3.58 -18.08 -14.04
N ASN A 41 2.96 -17.49 -15.04
CA ASN A 41 3.11 -17.90 -16.44
C ASN A 41 3.24 -16.66 -17.35
N PRO A 42 4.48 -16.20 -17.62
CA PRO A 42 4.72 -15.04 -18.48
C PRO A 42 4.26 -15.22 -19.93
N GLN A 43 4.27 -16.45 -20.43
CA GLN A 43 3.92 -16.76 -21.82
C GLN A 43 2.42 -16.82 -22.05
N SER A 44 1.67 -17.25 -21.05
CA SER A 44 0.20 -17.37 -21.12
C SER A 44 -0.46 -17.04 -19.78
N PRO A 45 -0.49 -15.77 -19.35
CA PRO A 45 -1.04 -15.38 -18.05
C PRO A 45 -2.51 -15.77 -17.87
N ASP A 46 -3.29 -15.75 -18.96
CA ASP A 46 -4.72 -16.08 -18.95
C ASP A 46 -4.99 -17.57 -18.72
N SER A 47 -4.01 -18.43 -18.95
CA SER A 47 -4.11 -19.87 -18.64
C SER A 47 -3.96 -20.16 -17.14
N VAL A 48 -3.46 -19.21 -16.35
CA VAL A 48 -3.28 -19.39 -14.91
C VAL A 48 -4.65 -19.40 -14.22
N THR A 49 -4.97 -20.54 -13.63
CA THR A 49 -6.25 -20.77 -12.96
C THR A 49 -6.37 -20.02 -11.63
N ALA A 50 -7.59 -19.82 -11.18
CA ALA A 50 -7.86 -19.21 -9.86
C ALA A 50 -7.23 -20.03 -8.73
N GLU A 51 -7.24 -21.36 -8.84
CA GLU A 51 -6.65 -22.24 -7.81
C GLU A 51 -5.13 -22.12 -7.73
N GLU A 52 -4.44 -22.00 -8.86
CA GLU A 52 -2.99 -21.74 -8.88
C GLU A 52 -2.66 -20.41 -8.22
N VAL A 53 -3.42 -19.34 -8.52
CA VAL A 53 -3.27 -18.04 -7.84
C VAL A 53 -3.49 -18.17 -6.34
N LYS A 54 -4.56 -18.87 -5.90
CA LYS A 54 -4.84 -19.11 -4.48
C LYS A 54 -3.73 -19.91 -3.81
N MET A 55 -3.18 -20.94 -4.45
CA MET A 55 -2.06 -21.71 -3.90
C MET A 55 -0.83 -20.85 -3.66
N VAL A 56 -0.45 -20.02 -4.63
CA VAL A 56 0.67 -19.09 -4.49
C VAL A 56 0.41 -18.10 -3.35
N LYS A 57 -0.75 -17.48 -3.30
CA LYS A 57 -1.12 -16.53 -2.23
C LYS A 57 -1.11 -17.17 -0.86
N LYS A 58 -1.64 -18.39 -0.74
CA LYS A 58 -1.62 -19.14 0.51
C LYS A 58 -0.19 -19.40 0.99
N SER A 59 0.71 -19.77 0.08
CA SER A 59 2.13 -19.95 0.38
C SER A 59 2.77 -18.63 0.86
N LEU A 60 2.56 -17.51 0.15
CA LEU A 60 3.06 -16.20 0.54
C LEU A 60 2.58 -15.82 1.96
N ILE A 61 1.28 -15.88 2.21
CA ILE A 61 0.68 -15.46 3.49
C ILE A 61 1.17 -16.36 4.63
N ARG A 62 1.10 -17.68 4.48
CA ARG A 62 1.51 -18.62 5.54
C ARG A 62 2.98 -18.50 5.92
N ASN A 63 3.86 -18.32 4.95
CA ASN A 63 5.30 -18.26 5.21
C ASN A 63 5.77 -16.91 5.72
N LEU A 64 5.09 -15.81 5.37
CA LEU A 64 5.51 -14.46 5.79
C LEU A 64 4.80 -13.99 7.06
N VAL A 65 3.50 -14.31 7.24
CA VAL A 65 2.69 -13.80 8.36
C VAL A 65 1.88 -14.87 9.11
N GLY A 66 2.02 -16.15 8.75
CA GLY A 66 1.34 -17.25 9.44
C GLY A 66 1.90 -17.49 10.86
N LYS A 67 1.15 -18.22 11.70
CA LYS A 67 1.51 -18.49 13.13
C LYS A 67 2.90 -19.07 13.34
N LYS A 68 3.43 -19.81 12.35
CA LYS A 68 4.78 -20.40 12.42
C LYS A 68 5.85 -19.53 11.76
N SER A 69 5.49 -18.38 11.21
CA SER A 69 6.44 -17.47 10.59
C SER A 69 7.14 -16.61 11.63
N PRO A 70 8.48 -16.53 11.61
CA PRO A 70 9.23 -15.56 12.44
C PRO A 70 9.32 -14.18 11.79
N GLY A 71 8.56 -13.92 10.70
CA GLY A 71 8.54 -12.63 10.03
C GLY A 71 7.89 -11.54 10.89
N ARG A 72 8.53 -10.40 10.99
CA ARG A 72 8.12 -9.26 11.84
C ARG A 72 7.15 -8.35 11.10
N ALA A 73 6.04 -8.89 10.60
CA ALA A 73 4.99 -8.09 9.98
C ALA A 73 3.91 -7.69 11.00
N SER A 74 3.40 -6.47 10.88
CA SER A 74 2.25 -5.96 11.62
C SER A 74 0.95 -6.02 10.81
N GLY A 75 1.03 -6.12 9.49
CA GLY A 75 -0.15 -6.17 8.62
C GLY A 75 0.06 -6.95 7.34
N ILE A 76 -1.02 -7.44 6.77
CA ILE A 76 -1.07 -8.14 5.49
C ILE A 76 -2.17 -7.56 4.59
N LEU A 77 -1.80 -7.12 3.40
CA LEU A 77 -2.73 -6.66 2.38
C LEU A 77 -3.08 -7.81 1.42
N VAL A 78 -4.37 -8.08 1.30
CA VAL A 78 -4.93 -9.11 0.43
C VAL A 78 -5.83 -8.52 -0.66
N ASP A 79 -6.13 -9.33 -1.67
CA ASP A 79 -7.03 -8.94 -2.76
C ASP A 79 -8.48 -9.40 -2.52
N PRO A 80 -9.45 -8.72 -3.19
CA PRO A 80 -10.87 -9.00 -3.00
C PRO A 80 -11.39 -10.17 -3.86
N ILE A 81 -10.56 -10.85 -4.64
CA ILE A 81 -10.99 -11.90 -5.57
C ILE A 81 -10.54 -13.29 -5.11
N TYR A 82 -9.23 -13.45 -4.87
CA TYR A 82 -8.65 -14.75 -4.53
C TYR A 82 -8.47 -14.99 -3.04
N SER A 83 -8.40 -13.91 -2.26
CA SER A 83 -7.99 -13.96 -0.86
C SER A 83 -9.04 -13.44 0.14
N TYR A 84 -10.25 -13.07 -0.32
CA TYR A 84 -11.24 -12.40 0.52
C TYR A 84 -12.13 -13.36 1.34
N GLU A 85 -12.18 -14.64 0.97
CA GLU A 85 -13.03 -15.61 1.66
C GLU A 85 -12.47 -15.95 3.04
N GLN A 86 -13.33 -15.97 4.06
CA GLN A 86 -12.92 -16.34 5.42
C GLN A 86 -12.32 -17.73 5.51
N SER A 87 -12.83 -18.70 4.72
CA SER A 87 -12.28 -20.05 4.63
C SER A 87 -10.83 -20.05 4.16
N PHE A 88 -10.52 -19.22 3.14
CA PHE A 88 -9.16 -19.06 2.64
C PHE A 88 -8.25 -18.41 3.70
N LEU A 89 -8.68 -17.31 4.32
CA LEU A 89 -7.90 -16.61 5.34
C LEU A 89 -7.63 -17.49 6.57
N LYS A 90 -8.63 -18.27 7.02
CA LYS A 90 -8.43 -19.28 8.07
C LYS A 90 -7.40 -20.33 7.67
N ALA A 91 -7.43 -20.80 6.42
CA ALA A 91 -6.47 -21.77 5.89
C ALA A 91 -5.05 -21.22 5.74
N CYS A 92 -4.87 -19.90 5.74
CA CYS A 92 -3.57 -19.22 5.75
C CYS A 92 -2.94 -19.17 7.16
N ASP A 93 -3.73 -19.40 8.21
CA ASP A 93 -3.27 -19.45 9.61
C ASP A 93 -2.51 -18.19 10.04
N ILE A 94 -3.06 -17.02 9.70
CA ILE A 94 -2.46 -15.71 10.00
C ILE A 94 -2.34 -15.53 11.52
N ARG A 95 -1.23 -14.93 12.00
CA ARG A 95 -1.05 -14.59 13.41
C ARG A 95 -2.10 -13.58 13.87
N ALA A 96 -2.51 -13.65 15.13
CA ALA A 96 -3.51 -12.76 15.69
C ALA A 96 -3.02 -11.30 15.87
N ASP A 97 -1.70 -11.10 15.90
CA ASP A 97 -1.05 -9.78 15.97
C ASP A 97 -0.81 -9.14 14.61
N VAL A 98 -1.29 -9.74 13.54
CA VAL A 98 -1.18 -9.20 12.16
C VAL A 98 -2.54 -8.72 11.70
N GLY A 99 -2.68 -7.40 11.52
CA GLY A 99 -3.91 -6.79 11.02
C GLY A 99 -4.13 -7.07 9.52
N LEU A 100 -5.39 -7.17 9.13
CA LEU A 100 -5.80 -7.45 7.76
C LEU A 100 -6.15 -6.16 7.02
N LEU A 101 -5.51 -5.90 5.88
CA LEU A 101 -5.92 -4.89 4.92
C LEU A 101 -6.51 -5.57 3.68
N MET A 102 -7.57 -4.99 3.10
CA MET A 102 -8.17 -5.55 1.89
C MET A 102 -8.34 -4.46 0.82
N ALA A 103 -7.94 -4.79 -0.42
CA ALA A 103 -8.12 -3.89 -1.56
C ALA A 103 -9.61 -3.79 -1.93
N VAL A 104 -10.06 -2.57 -2.29
CA VAL A 104 -11.44 -2.31 -2.71
C VAL A 104 -11.56 -2.17 -4.22
N GLU A 105 -10.47 -1.86 -4.91
CA GLU A 105 -10.45 -1.68 -6.35
C GLU A 105 -10.40 -3.01 -7.12
N GLU A 106 -10.96 -3.02 -8.32
CA GLU A 106 -10.76 -4.10 -9.29
C GLU A 106 -9.38 -4.03 -9.96
N SER A 107 -8.95 -5.14 -10.59
CA SER A 107 -7.77 -5.14 -11.44
C SER A 107 -7.99 -4.36 -12.73
N GLY A 108 -6.94 -3.69 -13.19
CA GLY A 108 -6.93 -2.97 -14.47
C GLY A 108 -7.58 -1.60 -14.37
N TYR A 109 -7.76 -1.00 -15.54
CA TYR A 109 -8.26 0.37 -15.67
C TYR A 109 -9.49 0.37 -16.55
N GLY A 110 -10.52 1.07 -16.13
CA GLY A 110 -11.70 1.32 -16.96
C GLY A 110 -11.45 2.52 -17.89
N GLY A 111 -11.95 2.44 -19.11
CA GLY A 111 -11.90 3.53 -20.07
C GLY A 111 -10.86 3.34 -21.19
N LYS A 112 -11.23 3.85 -22.37
CA LYS A 112 -10.35 3.98 -23.53
C LYS A 112 -9.82 5.42 -23.52
N GLY A 113 -8.55 5.58 -23.24
CA GLY A 113 -7.96 6.91 -23.32
C GLY A 113 -6.50 6.86 -22.92
N GLU A 114 -5.73 7.70 -23.56
CA GLU A 114 -4.28 7.75 -23.45
C GLU A 114 -3.76 8.07 -22.03
N PHE A 115 -4.67 8.46 -21.11
CA PHE A 115 -4.29 9.14 -19.87
C PHE A 115 -5.02 8.62 -18.62
N ALA A 116 -5.77 7.51 -18.70
CA ALA A 116 -6.70 7.22 -17.62
C ALA A 116 -6.66 5.81 -17.11
N PRO A 117 -5.83 5.50 -16.13
CA PRO A 117 -6.18 4.44 -15.22
C PRO A 117 -7.44 4.87 -14.47
N GLN A 118 -8.58 4.30 -14.84
CA GLN A 118 -9.81 4.46 -14.06
C GLN A 118 -9.92 3.29 -13.10
N VAL A 119 -9.99 3.59 -11.82
CA VAL A 119 -10.19 2.58 -10.80
C VAL A 119 -11.68 2.38 -10.59
N ARG A 120 -12.13 1.11 -10.66
CA ARG A 120 -13.50 0.70 -10.37
C ARG A 120 -13.57 0.04 -9.00
N ALA A 121 -14.70 0.16 -8.35
CA ALA A 121 -14.94 -0.56 -7.11
C ALA A 121 -15.10 -2.07 -7.36
N PHE A 122 -14.88 -2.83 -6.32
CA PHE A 122 -14.82 -4.27 -6.30
C PHE A 122 -16.09 -4.98 -6.80
N ASN A 123 -15.93 -5.97 -7.69
CA ASN A 123 -17.00 -6.85 -8.19
C ASN A 123 -18.26 -6.14 -8.70
N GLY A 124 -18.15 -4.91 -9.20
CA GLY A 124 -19.31 -4.14 -9.65
C GLY A 124 -20.24 -3.72 -8.51
N LEU A 125 -19.89 -3.97 -7.25
CA LEU A 125 -20.59 -3.42 -6.10
C LEU A 125 -20.44 -1.90 -6.09
N ASP A 126 -21.42 -1.20 -5.54
CA ASP A 126 -21.20 0.19 -5.21
C ASP A 126 -20.10 0.30 -4.11
N VAL A 127 -19.53 1.49 -4.01
CA VAL A 127 -18.37 1.72 -3.13
C VAL A 127 -18.72 1.44 -1.67
N GLU A 128 -19.92 1.83 -1.23
CA GLU A 128 -20.35 1.64 0.16
C GLU A 128 -20.52 0.16 0.50
N GLU A 129 -21.18 -0.59 -0.38
CA GLU A 129 -21.38 -2.04 -0.21
C GLU A 129 -20.04 -2.79 -0.22
N ALA A 130 -19.08 -2.37 -1.06
CA ALA A 130 -17.75 -2.94 -1.09
C ALA A 130 -17.01 -2.72 0.24
N VAL A 131 -17.01 -1.50 0.79
CA VAL A 131 -16.40 -1.17 2.09
C VAL A 131 -17.09 -1.91 3.23
N ARG A 132 -18.43 -1.94 3.25
CA ARG A 132 -19.21 -2.71 4.23
C ARG A 132 -18.83 -4.19 4.22
N THR A 133 -18.68 -4.77 3.05
CA THR A 133 -18.29 -6.18 2.88
C THR A 133 -16.87 -6.42 3.41
N ILE A 134 -15.92 -5.54 3.11
CA ILE A 134 -14.55 -5.61 3.62
C ILE A 134 -14.54 -5.56 5.16
N LYS A 135 -15.26 -4.61 5.76
CA LYS A 135 -15.40 -4.53 7.23
C LYS A 135 -15.97 -5.82 7.82
N ALA A 136 -17.05 -6.35 7.23
CA ALA A 136 -17.69 -7.59 7.68
C ALA A 136 -16.76 -8.83 7.56
N ARG A 137 -15.72 -8.78 6.75
CA ARG A 137 -14.68 -9.82 6.66
C ARG A 137 -13.62 -9.73 7.75
N GLY A 138 -13.70 -8.71 8.62
CA GLY A 138 -12.76 -8.51 9.72
C GLY A 138 -11.50 -7.74 9.32
N ALA A 139 -11.53 -7.00 8.21
CA ALA A 139 -10.42 -6.15 7.84
C ALA A 139 -10.28 -4.97 8.82
N SER A 140 -9.03 -4.63 9.15
CA SER A 140 -8.63 -3.47 9.95
C SER A 140 -8.60 -2.19 9.11
N ALA A 141 -8.32 -2.33 7.80
CA ALA A 141 -8.28 -1.21 6.88
C ALA A 141 -8.72 -1.60 5.46
N VAL A 142 -9.35 -0.64 4.78
CA VAL A 142 -9.58 -0.68 3.33
C VAL A 142 -8.36 -0.10 2.63
N LYS A 143 -7.93 -0.70 1.51
CA LYS A 143 -6.90 -0.12 0.65
C LYS A 143 -7.49 0.18 -0.72
N MET A 144 -7.19 1.36 -1.28
CA MET A 144 -7.48 1.70 -2.67
C MET A 144 -6.24 2.18 -3.38
N LEU A 145 -6.00 1.70 -4.60
CA LEU A 145 -4.96 2.19 -5.49
C LEU A 145 -5.55 3.14 -6.52
N VAL A 146 -4.90 4.28 -6.72
CA VAL A 146 -5.17 5.20 -7.82
C VAL A 146 -3.90 5.56 -8.58
N TYR A 147 -4.03 5.76 -9.88
CA TYR A 147 -3.01 6.41 -10.68
C TYR A 147 -3.36 7.90 -10.74
N HIS A 148 -2.63 8.70 -10.00
CA HIS A 148 -2.92 10.12 -9.90
C HIS A 148 -1.72 10.94 -10.36
N ARG A 149 -2.04 12.01 -11.07
CA ARG A 149 -1.08 13.02 -11.48
C ARG A 149 -1.79 14.39 -11.51
N PRO A 150 -1.23 15.43 -10.89
CA PRO A 150 -1.93 16.71 -10.66
C PRO A 150 -2.39 17.41 -11.95
N ASP A 151 -1.65 17.25 -13.04
CA ASP A 151 -1.95 17.84 -14.37
C ASP A 151 -2.70 16.88 -15.31
N SER A 152 -3.08 15.67 -14.84
CA SER A 152 -3.82 14.71 -15.66
C SER A 152 -5.26 15.17 -15.90
N PRO A 153 -5.79 15.06 -17.13
CA PRO A 153 -7.19 15.34 -17.42
C PRO A 153 -8.16 14.40 -16.66
N THR A 154 -7.69 13.24 -16.21
CA THR A 154 -8.49 12.27 -15.48
C THR A 154 -8.39 12.36 -13.96
N ARG A 155 -7.57 13.27 -13.43
CA ARG A 155 -7.37 13.42 -11.98
C ARG A 155 -8.68 13.56 -11.19
N LYS A 156 -9.62 14.37 -11.69
CA LYS A 156 -10.91 14.59 -11.01
C LYS A 156 -11.73 13.31 -10.84
N HIS A 157 -11.64 12.38 -11.80
CA HIS A 157 -12.28 11.08 -11.67
C HIS A 157 -11.67 10.28 -10.52
N GLN A 158 -10.34 10.27 -10.41
CA GLN A 158 -9.63 9.61 -9.32
C GLN A 158 -9.96 10.25 -7.95
N GLU A 159 -9.95 11.58 -7.90
CA GLU A 159 -10.31 12.35 -6.70
C GLU A 159 -11.73 12.04 -6.21
N VAL A 160 -12.70 11.96 -7.12
CA VAL A 160 -14.09 11.58 -6.77
C VAL A 160 -14.16 10.16 -6.21
N MET A 161 -13.43 9.22 -6.80
CA MET A 161 -13.40 7.83 -6.32
C MET A 161 -12.75 7.71 -4.94
N VAL A 162 -11.62 8.38 -4.71
CA VAL A 162 -10.97 8.41 -3.38
C VAL A 162 -11.92 8.99 -2.34
N LYS A 163 -12.58 10.11 -2.66
CA LYS A 163 -13.56 10.73 -1.76
C LYS A 163 -14.76 9.82 -1.46
N ALA A 164 -15.24 9.07 -2.43
CA ALA A 164 -16.33 8.12 -2.24
C ALA A 164 -15.93 6.98 -1.30
N VAL A 165 -14.73 6.40 -1.50
CA VAL A 165 -14.20 5.35 -0.60
C VAL A 165 -13.96 5.90 0.80
N GLY A 166 -13.37 7.10 0.92
CA GLY A 166 -13.13 7.72 2.22
C GLY A 166 -14.41 7.94 3.03
N ARG A 167 -15.48 8.46 2.40
CA ARG A 167 -16.80 8.63 3.05
C ARG A 167 -17.41 7.30 3.47
N ALA A 168 -17.29 6.26 2.64
CA ALA A 168 -17.74 4.92 2.99
C ALA A 168 -16.95 4.35 4.19
N CYS A 169 -15.64 4.60 4.23
CA CYS A 169 -14.80 4.19 5.36
C CYS A 169 -15.17 4.95 6.66
N GLU A 170 -15.49 6.24 6.60
CA GLU A 170 -16.00 6.99 7.74
C GLU A 170 -17.33 6.41 8.23
N LYS A 171 -18.29 6.20 7.33
CA LYS A 171 -19.62 5.64 7.65
C LYS A 171 -19.54 4.26 8.28
N HIS A 172 -18.62 3.43 7.85
CA HIS A 172 -18.44 2.07 8.38
C HIS A 172 -17.36 1.97 9.45
N ASP A 173 -16.83 3.08 9.91
CA ASP A 173 -15.81 3.18 10.98
C ASP A 173 -14.63 2.21 10.76
N ILE A 174 -13.98 2.32 9.62
CA ILE A 174 -12.81 1.52 9.23
C ILE A 174 -11.69 2.41 8.68
N ALA A 175 -10.43 2.09 9.00
CA ALA A 175 -9.29 2.85 8.49
C ALA A 175 -9.18 2.76 6.96
N PHE A 176 -8.70 3.84 6.33
CA PHE A 176 -8.52 3.93 4.87
C PHE A 176 -7.06 4.21 4.51
N LEU A 177 -6.44 3.26 3.81
CA LEU A 177 -5.13 3.38 3.19
C LEU A 177 -5.27 3.67 1.71
N MET A 178 -4.80 4.84 1.27
CA MET A 178 -4.80 5.24 -0.13
C MET A 178 -3.41 5.06 -0.73
N GLU A 179 -3.31 4.27 -1.79
CA GLU A 179 -2.09 4.05 -2.57
C GLU A 179 -2.10 4.92 -3.82
N SER A 180 -1.11 5.78 -3.99
CA SER A 180 -0.94 6.58 -5.19
C SER A 180 0.24 6.11 -6.02
N LEU A 181 0.01 5.97 -7.34
CA LEU A 181 1.04 5.69 -8.33
C LEU A 181 1.11 6.84 -9.33
N ALA A 182 2.32 7.35 -9.52
CA ALA A 182 2.64 8.32 -10.53
C ALA A 182 2.65 7.68 -11.93
N HIS A 183 2.22 8.43 -12.94
CA HIS A 183 2.23 7.95 -14.33
C HIS A 183 2.67 9.03 -15.31
N SER A 184 3.15 8.62 -16.50
CA SER A 184 3.39 9.53 -17.61
C SER A 184 2.05 9.95 -18.24
N LEU A 185 1.96 11.18 -18.73
CA LEU A 185 0.81 11.65 -19.54
C LEU A 185 0.83 11.03 -20.94
N GLU A 186 2.01 10.74 -21.44
CA GLU A 186 2.18 10.17 -22.77
C GLU A 186 2.15 8.64 -22.71
N GLY A 187 1.17 8.03 -23.35
CA GLY A 187 1.09 6.58 -23.53
C GLY A 187 0.64 5.77 -22.33
N GLY A 188 0.14 6.41 -21.28
CA GLY A 188 -0.43 5.74 -20.09
C GLY A 188 0.61 5.26 -19.07
N PRO A 189 0.16 4.57 -18.00
CA PRO A 189 0.98 4.29 -16.81
C PRO A 189 2.14 3.32 -17.06
N HIS A 190 2.13 2.61 -18.16
CA HIS A 190 3.16 1.61 -18.49
C HIS A 190 4.11 2.04 -19.62
N MET A 191 3.84 3.18 -20.26
CA MET A 191 4.65 3.67 -21.36
C MET A 191 5.53 4.85 -20.92
N LYS A 192 6.72 4.52 -20.47
CA LYS A 192 7.77 5.51 -20.18
C LYS A 192 8.52 5.76 -21.48
N LYS A 193 8.16 6.83 -22.22
CA LYS A 193 8.91 7.20 -23.42
C LYS A 193 10.34 7.63 -23.12
N ASP A 194 10.54 8.38 -22.04
CA ASP A 194 11.85 8.71 -21.50
C ASP A 194 11.84 8.59 -19.97
N PRO A 195 12.47 7.53 -19.41
CA PRO A 195 12.54 7.34 -17.97
C PRO A 195 13.24 8.51 -17.25
N LYS A 196 14.24 9.12 -17.86
CA LYS A 196 14.99 10.23 -17.26
C LYS A 196 14.18 11.53 -17.23
N GLU A 197 13.45 11.84 -18.31
CA GLU A 197 12.53 12.99 -18.30
C GLU A 197 11.44 12.82 -17.26
N PHE A 198 10.85 11.64 -17.17
CA PHE A 198 9.87 11.38 -16.13
C PHE A 198 10.49 11.49 -14.72
N SER A 199 11.75 11.07 -14.54
CA SER A 199 12.45 11.17 -13.25
C SER A 199 12.65 12.63 -12.81
N ARG A 200 12.76 13.59 -13.72
CA ARG A 200 12.75 15.02 -13.38
C ARG A 200 11.44 15.49 -12.77
N LEU A 201 10.32 14.95 -13.26
CA LEU A 201 8.98 15.33 -12.85
C LEU A 201 8.46 14.52 -11.67
N LYS A 202 9.03 13.34 -11.42
CA LYS A 202 8.52 12.41 -10.43
C LYS A 202 8.39 13.01 -9.02
N PRO A 203 9.37 13.77 -8.49
CA PRO A 203 9.22 14.43 -7.18
C PRO A 203 7.97 15.29 -7.12
N TRP A 204 7.78 16.18 -8.09
CA TRP A 204 6.61 17.03 -8.15
C TRP A 204 5.30 16.23 -8.23
N VAL A 205 5.24 15.20 -9.08
CA VAL A 205 4.04 14.36 -9.21
C VAL A 205 3.69 13.68 -7.88
N VAL A 206 4.67 13.07 -7.22
CA VAL A 206 4.45 12.33 -5.97
C VAL A 206 4.05 13.28 -4.83
N ILE A 207 4.77 14.38 -4.67
CA ILE A 207 4.57 15.36 -3.59
C ILE A 207 3.23 16.09 -3.74
N GLU A 208 2.91 16.62 -4.92
CA GLU A 208 1.64 17.31 -5.14
C GLU A 208 0.44 16.34 -5.08
N THR A 209 0.63 15.07 -5.48
CA THR A 209 -0.39 14.04 -5.28
C THR A 209 -0.64 13.77 -3.79
N ALA A 210 0.43 13.66 -2.99
CA ALA A 210 0.31 13.49 -1.54
C ALA A 210 -0.44 14.68 -0.91
N LYS A 211 -0.04 15.90 -1.24
CA LYS A 211 -0.67 17.13 -0.77
C LYS A 211 -2.16 17.21 -1.13
N GLU A 212 -2.54 16.78 -2.34
CA GLU A 212 -3.94 16.78 -2.78
C GLU A 212 -4.74 15.70 -2.05
N LEU A 213 -4.33 14.42 -2.18
CA LEU A 213 -5.14 13.27 -1.78
C LEU A 213 -5.12 12.98 -0.27
N THR A 214 -4.31 13.69 0.51
CA THR A 214 -4.35 13.60 1.98
C THR A 214 -5.14 14.73 2.64
N LYS A 215 -5.77 15.61 1.86
CA LYS A 215 -6.69 16.63 2.41
C LYS A 215 -7.83 15.97 3.19
N PRO A 216 -8.35 16.62 4.24
CA PRO A 216 -9.38 16.05 5.11
C PRO A 216 -10.62 15.55 4.39
N GLU A 217 -10.97 16.17 3.27
CA GLU A 217 -12.16 15.82 2.48
C GLU A 217 -12.11 14.43 1.83
N TYR A 218 -10.93 13.82 1.74
CA TYR A 218 -10.74 12.46 1.22
C TYR A 218 -10.81 11.39 2.32
N ALA A 219 -10.79 11.78 3.58
CA ALA A 219 -10.85 10.91 4.76
C ALA A 219 -9.82 9.75 4.74
N VAL A 220 -8.67 9.99 4.10
CA VAL A 220 -7.53 9.07 4.11
C VAL A 220 -6.89 9.03 5.49
N ASP A 221 -6.51 7.85 5.97
CA ASP A 221 -5.85 7.64 7.26
C ASP A 221 -4.37 7.33 7.11
N ILE A 222 -3.99 6.68 5.99
CA ILE A 222 -2.61 6.36 5.65
C ILE A 222 -2.40 6.60 4.16
N LEU A 223 -1.33 7.31 3.81
CA LEU A 223 -0.85 7.39 2.45
C LEU A 223 0.18 6.28 2.18
N LYS A 224 -0.01 5.49 1.13
CA LYS A 224 1.00 4.59 0.59
C LYS A 224 1.59 5.23 -0.66
N ALA A 225 2.79 5.77 -0.54
CA ALA A 225 3.45 6.57 -1.56
C ALA A 225 4.55 5.80 -2.30
N GLU A 226 4.78 6.16 -3.56
CA GLU A 226 6.03 5.82 -4.25
C GLU A 226 7.21 6.60 -3.64
N PHE A 227 8.40 6.03 -3.75
CA PHE A 227 9.63 6.78 -3.50
C PHE A 227 9.68 7.97 -4.49
N PRO A 228 9.87 9.20 -4.00
CA PRO A 228 9.66 10.40 -4.83
C PRO A 228 10.69 10.57 -5.95
N LEU A 229 11.79 9.82 -5.91
CA LEU A 229 12.85 9.87 -6.91
C LEU A 229 13.00 8.55 -7.69
N ASP A 230 13.79 8.60 -8.75
CA ASP A 230 14.43 7.45 -9.35
C ASP A 230 15.93 7.55 -9.03
N LEU A 231 16.44 6.72 -8.12
CA LEU A 231 17.83 6.82 -7.64
C LEU A 231 18.85 6.64 -8.76
N ARG A 232 18.49 5.99 -9.87
CA ARG A 232 19.38 5.82 -11.04
C ARG A 232 19.77 7.15 -11.68
N TYR A 233 18.94 8.17 -11.54
CA TYR A 233 19.14 9.48 -12.15
C TYR A 233 19.28 10.61 -11.12
N ALA A 234 19.10 10.33 -9.84
CA ALA A 234 19.04 11.34 -8.79
C ALA A 234 20.30 12.20 -8.73
N GLU A 235 21.49 11.59 -8.76
CA GLU A 235 22.79 12.30 -8.75
C GLU A 235 22.92 13.20 -9.98
N GLU A 236 22.69 12.66 -11.18
CA GLU A 236 22.78 13.42 -12.44
C GLU A 236 21.80 14.60 -12.51
N LEU A 237 20.63 14.44 -11.86
CA LEU A 237 19.58 15.47 -11.81
C LEU A 237 19.77 16.44 -10.64
N GLY A 238 20.78 16.25 -9.80
CA GLY A 238 21.01 17.07 -8.61
C GLY A 238 19.90 16.96 -7.57
N GLN A 239 19.25 15.79 -7.46
CA GLN A 239 18.14 15.50 -6.56
C GLN A 239 18.64 14.79 -5.30
N ASP A 240 18.30 15.32 -4.12
CA ASP A 240 18.64 14.69 -2.83
C ASP A 240 17.49 13.79 -2.35
N PRO A 241 17.73 12.48 -2.14
CA PRO A 241 16.69 11.54 -1.73
C PRO A 241 16.07 11.85 -0.36
N SER A 242 16.88 12.31 0.59
CA SER A 242 16.40 12.64 1.92
C SER A 242 15.56 13.91 1.93
N ASP A 243 15.96 14.90 1.12
CA ASP A 243 15.20 16.13 0.95
C ASP A 243 13.84 15.87 0.28
N ALA A 244 13.83 15.06 -0.75
CA ALA A 244 12.57 14.67 -1.42
C ALA A 244 11.60 13.92 -0.48
N CYS A 245 12.12 13.07 0.43
CA CYS A 245 11.30 12.41 1.46
C CYS A 245 10.78 13.41 2.49
N ARG A 246 11.57 14.39 2.94
CA ARG A 246 11.10 15.46 3.83
C ARG A 246 9.99 16.28 3.18
N GLN A 247 10.16 16.68 1.92
CA GLN A 247 9.11 17.39 1.18
C GLN A 247 7.83 16.57 1.05
N LEU A 248 7.93 15.25 0.86
CA LEU A 248 6.79 14.34 0.84
C LEU A 248 6.10 14.29 2.22
N ASP A 249 6.87 14.20 3.30
CA ASP A 249 6.33 14.23 4.66
C ASP A 249 5.61 15.54 4.96
N ASP A 250 6.22 16.67 4.63
CA ASP A 250 5.63 18.01 4.82
C ASP A 250 4.32 18.18 4.00
N ALA A 251 4.25 17.58 2.82
CA ALA A 251 3.07 17.64 1.96
C ALA A 251 1.93 16.73 2.43
N SER A 252 2.24 15.60 3.06
CA SER A 252 1.24 14.64 3.53
C SER A 252 0.59 15.10 4.84
N GLN A 253 -0.73 15.18 4.89
CA GLN A 253 -1.48 15.51 6.12
C GLN A 253 -1.80 14.27 6.98
N VAL A 254 -1.37 13.09 6.55
CA VAL A 254 -1.57 11.82 7.24
C VAL A 254 -0.24 11.04 7.29
N PRO A 255 -0.07 10.06 8.20
CA PRO A 255 1.10 9.21 8.20
C PRO A 255 1.24 8.50 6.85
N TRP A 256 2.47 8.29 6.41
CA TRP A 256 2.73 7.64 5.14
C TRP A 256 3.67 6.45 5.26
N VAL A 257 3.50 5.51 4.33
CA VAL A 257 4.33 4.33 4.16
C VAL A 257 4.84 4.25 2.72
N ILE A 258 6.03 3.70 2.54
CA ILE A 258 6.61 3.56 1.21
C ILE A 258 6.22 2.23 0.55
N LEU A 259 5.99 2.27 -0.77
CA LEU A 259 5.75 1.10 -1.61
C LEU A 259 6.97 0.71 -2.45
N SER A 260 7.06 -0.56 -2.85
CA SER A 260 8.24 -1.07 -3.56
C SER A 260 8.23 -0.90 -5.09
N ALA A 261 7.13 -0.48 -5.70
CA ALA A 261 7.00 -0.32 -7.17
C ALA A 261 7.59 -1.48 -8.01
N ALA A 262 7.75 -2.68 -7.44
CA ALA A 262 8.39 -3.87 -8.04
C ALA A 262 9.91 -3.77 -8.28
N VAL A 263 10.58 -2.82 -7.69
CA VAL A 263 12.07 -2.79 -7.68
C VAL A 263 12.65 -4.01 -6.96
N ASP A 264 13.93 -4.22 -7.05
CA ASP A 264 14.63 -5.28 -6.33
C ASP A 264 14.70 -4.98 -4.83
N PHE A 265 15.06 -6.00 -4.04
CA PHE A 265 15.09 -5.86 -2.58
C PHE A 265 16.11 -4.80 -2.13
N GLU A 266 17.29 -4.82 -2.70
CA GLU A 266 18.38 -3.91 -2.37
C GLU A 266 18.02 -2.44 -2.66
N GLU A 267 17.38 -2.18 -3.81
CA GLU A 267 16.90 -0.85 -4.16
C GLU A 267 15.78 -0.39 -3.20
N PHE A 268 14.84 -1.28 -2.87
CA PHE A 268 13.78 -0.96 -1.92
C PHE A 268 14.33 -0.73 -0.50
N TYR A 269 15.35 -1.46 -0.11
CA TYR A 269 16.02 -1.29 1.17
C TYR A 269 16.62 0.13 1.30
N GLU A 270 17.27 0.64 0.25
CA GLU A 270 17.77 2.01 0.21
C GLU A 270 16.62 3.05 0.21
N TYR A 271 15.53 2.80 -0.53
CA TYR A 271 14.34 3.66 -0.46
C TYR A 271 13.80 3.78 0.96
N LEU A 272 13.71 2.66 1.68
CA LEU A 272 13.18 2.63 3.04
C LEU A 272 14.11 3.36 4.02
N LYS A 273 15.42 3.26 3.86
CA LYS A 273 16.39 4.01 4.71
C LYS A 273 16.15 5.51 4.60
N HIS A 274 16.05 6.04 3.38
CA HIS A 274 15.76 7.46 3.18
C HIS A 274 14.37 7.83 3.69
N ALA A 275 13.36 7.05 3.40
CA ALA A 275 11.98 7.33 3.79
C ALA A 275 11.79 7.30 5.32
N ALA A 276 12.27 6.24 6.00
CA ALA A 276 12.15 6.09 7.45
C ALA A 276 12.87 7.19 8.22
N GLY A 277 14.07 7.58 7.78
CA GLY A 277 14.82 8.69 8.39
C GLY A 277 14.23 10.08 8.12
N ASN A 278 13.19 10.20 7.28
CA ASN A 278 12.62 11.49 6.86
C ASN A 278 11.08 11.47 6.88
N GLY A 279 10.47 10.92 7.94
CA GLY A 279 9.06 11.08 8.27
C GLY A 279 8.15 9.90 7.95
N ALA A 280 8.56 8.93 7.13
CA ALA A 280 7.73 7.75 6.89
C ALA A 280 7.43 6.99 8.18
N SER A 281 6.20 6.47 8.29
CA SER A 281 5.78 5.62 9.42
C SER A 281 6.05 4.13 9.18
N GLY A 282 6.72 3.78 8.09
CA GLY A 282 7.10 2.42 7.76
C GLY A 282 6.92 2.07 6.28
N PHE A 283 6.56 0.82 6.03
CA PHE A 283 6.41 0.30 4.66
C PHE A 283 5.16 -0.57 4.47
N LEU A 284 4.68 -0.62 3.23
CA LEU A 284 3.80 -1.67 2.73
C LEU A 284 4.39 -2.24 1.44
N CYS A 285 5.13 -3.34 1.57
CA CYS A 285 5.98 -3.91 0.54
C CYS A 285 5.53 -5.32 0.15
N GLY A 286 5.60 -5.63 -1.12
CA GLY A 286 5.25 -6.97 -1.63
C GLY A 286 6.40 -7.58 -2.42
N ARG A 287 6.42 -7.33 -3.71
CA ARG A 287 7.30 -7.99 -4.69
C ARG A 287 8.78 -7.91 -4.36
N ALA A 288 9.29 -6.84 -3.77
CA ALA A 288 10.68 -6.77 -3.34
C ALA A 288 11.03 -7.82 -2.27
N ILE A 289 10.05 -8.28 -1.47
CA ILE A 289 10.27 -9.36 -0.50
C ILE A 289 10.24 -10.73 -1.16
N TRP A 290 9.29 -10.96 -2.10
CA TRP A 290 8.92 -12.33 -2.46
C TRP A 290 8.90 -12.64 -3.97
N LYS A 291 9.13 -11.68 -4.89
CA LYS A 291 8.93 -11.93 -6.33
C LYS A 291 9.76 -13.09 -6.89
N GLU A 292 10.98 -13.29 -6.40
CA GLU A 292 11.87 -14.36 -6.86
C GLU A 292 11.46 -15.76 -6.34
N ALA A 293 10.50 -15.84 -5.43
CA ALA A 293 9.92 -17.11 -4.98
C ALA A 293 8.98 -17.72 -6.02
N ILE A 294 8.36 -16.85 -6.86
CA ILE A 294 7.33 -17.29 -7.81
C ILE A 294 7.95 -18.16 -8.90
N GLY A 295 7.33 -19.31 -9.17
CA GLY A 295 7.80 -20.29 -10.16
C GLY A 295 8.94 -21.19 -9.70
N ARG A 296 9.36 -21.09 -8.42
CA ARG A 296 10.37 -21.99 -7.85
C ARG A 296 9.74 -23.26 -7.30
N ASP A 297 10.38 -24.40 -7.51
CA ASP A 297 9.98 -25.68 -6.89
C ASP A 297 10.10 -25.62 -5.35
N ASP A 298 11.07 -24.86 -4.84
CA ASP A 298 11.33 -24.67 -3.42
C ASP A 298 10.74 -23.37 -2.85
N MET A 299 9.64 -22.87 -3.43
CA MET A 299 9.00 -21.59 -3.08
C MET A 299 8.82 -21.40 -1.57
N ASP A 300 8.25 -22.38 -0.88
CA ASP A 300 8.01 -22.31 0.56
C ASP A 300 9.32 -22.20 1.37
N ARG A 301 10.37 -22.90 0.94
CA ARG A 301 11.69 -22.80 1.55
C ARG A 301 12.28 -21.41 1.34
N PHE A 302 12.23 -20.90 0.12
CA PHE A 302 12.70 -19.55 -0.19
C PHE A 302 12.01 -18.49 0.67
N LEU A 303 10.68 -18.57 0.79
CA LEU A 303 9.91 -17.62 1.59
C LEU A 303 10.28 -17.68 3.07
N ARG A 304 10.41 -18.89 3.66
CA ARG A 304 10.80 -19.06 5.07
C ARG A 304 12.22 -18.61 5.38
N THR A 305 13.10 -18.61 4.43
CA THR A 305 14.51 -18.22 4.60
C THR A 305 14.75 -16.79 4.09
N ILE A 306 14.75 -16.60 2.79
CA ILE A 306 15.07 -15.31 2.17
C ILE A 306 13.95 -14.30 2.35
N GLY A 307 12.69 -14.69 2.11
CA GLY A 307 11.54 -13.79 2.28
C GLY A 307 11.43 -13.24 3.70
N VAL A 308 11.51 -14.13 4.71
CA VAL A 308 11.48 -13.74 6.12
C VAL A 308 12.72 -12.90 6.50
N LYS A 309 13.91 -13.25 6.02
CA LYS A 309 15.12 -12.46 6.26
C LYS A 309 14.94 -11.03 5.75
N ARG A 310 14.50 -10.88 4.50
CA ARG A 310 14.22 -9.56 3.89
C ARG A 310 13.20 -8.76 4.71
N LEU A 311 12.07 -9.40 5.06
CA LEU A 311 11.05 -8.76 5.89
C LEU A 311 11.60 -8.25 7.22
N ASN A 312 12.42 -9.06 7.89
CA ASN A 312 13.02 -8.68 9.17
C ASN A 312 14.06 -7.56 9.04
N GLN A 313 14.84 -7.52 7.96
CA GLN A 313 15.76 -6.42 7.68
C GLN A 313 15.00 -5.08 7.47
N LEU A 314 13.86 -5.13 6.74
CA LEU A 314 13.01 -3.95 6.59
C LEU A 314 12.38 -3.52 7.92
N ALA A 315 11.99 -4.49 8.77
CA ALA A 315 11.46 -4.22 10.09
C ALA A 315 12.50 -3.54 11.00
N GLU A 316 13.75 -3.99 10.99
CA GLU A 316 14.86 -3.39 11.76
C GLU A 316 15.04 -1.91 11.41
N ILE A 317 15.20 -1.58 10.13
CA ILE A 317 15.34 -0.18 9.69
C ILE A 317 14.14 0.66 10.12
N THR A 318 12.94 0.11 9.94
CA THR A 318 11.71 0.83 10.30
C THR A 318 11.66 1.11 11.79
N GLU A 319 11.94 0.11 12.63
CA GLU A 319 11.88 0.26 14.08
C GLU A 319 12.95 1.18 14.66
N GLU A 320 14.08 1.34 13.97
CA GLU A 320 15.15 2.24 14.36
C GLU A 320 14.91 3.69 13.93
N ASN A 321 14.29 3.91 12.77
CA ASN A 321 14.34 5.22 12.12
C ASN A 321 12.97 5.82 11.81
N ALA A 322 11.90 4.99 11.66
CA ALA A 322 10.61 5.50 11.21
C ALA A 322 9.83 6.23 12.31
N THR A 323 9.03 7.19 11.89
CA THR A 323 8.16 7.97 12.76
C THR A 323 6.91 7.16 13.15
N ALA A 324 6.54 7.14 14.42
CA ALA A 324 5.27 6.56 14.86
C ALA A 324 4.09 7.28 14.19
N TRP A 325 3.11 6.53 13.67
CA TRP A 325 2.03 7.08 12.85
C TRP A 325 1.22 8.19 13.52
N TYR A 326 1.02 8.11 14.85
CA TYR A 326 0.25 9.10 15.61
C TYR A 326 0.92 10.47 15.67
N ARG A 327 2.25 10.54 15.49
CA ARG A 327 3.00 11.81 15.53
C ARG A 327 2.64 12.77 14.41
N LYS A 328 1.90 12.30 13.42
CA LYS A 328 1.32 13.18 12.40
C LYS A 328 0.15 14.02 12.93
N TYR A 329 -0.38 13.66 14.08
CA TYR A 329 -1.56 14.29 14.68
C TYR A 329 -1.30 14.88 16.07
N VAL A 330 -0.54 14.18 16.90
CA VAL A 330 -0.31 14.49 18.33
C VAL A 330 1.10 14.06 18.75
N ASP A 331 1.59 14.59 19.87
CA ASP A 331 2.92 14.25 20.40
C ASP A 331 2.96 12.88 21.09
N SER A 332 1.85 12.47 21.72
CA SER A 332 1.72 11.18 22.40
C SER A 332 0.46 10.46 21.93
N ILE A 333 0.52 9.13 21.81
CA ILE A 333 -0.63 8.32 21.42
C ILE A 333 -1.81 8.46 22.40
N GLY A 334 -1.52 8.76 23.66
CA GLY A 334 -2.53 9.00 24.68
C GLY A 334 -3.30 10.32 24.51
N ASP A 335 -2.81 11.21 23.66
CA ASP A 335 -3.45 12.51 23.37
C ASP A 335 -4.47 12.38 22.22
N ILE A 336 -4.60 11.20 21.61
CA ILE A 336 -5.65 10.95 20.61
C ILE A 336 -7.01 10.88 21.31
N GLU A 337 -7.91 11.79 20.94
CA GLU A 337 -9.29 11.75 21.38
C GLU A 337 -10.08 10.71 20.57
N ILE A 338 -10.58 9.68 21.26
CA ILE A 338 -11.36 8.61 20.64
C ILE A 338 -12.85 8.97 20.70
N THR A 339 -13.47 9.08 19.53
CA THR A 339 -14.92 9.30 19.41
C THR A 339 -15.64 8.00 19.03
N ARG A 340 -16.93 7.92 19.34
CA ARG A 340 -17.77 6.83 18.82
C ARG A 340 -17.88 7.00 17.29
N GLY A 341 -17.69 5.92 16.56
CA GLY A 341 -17.98 5.88 15.12
C GLY A 341 -19.45 6.22 14.85
N ALA A 342 -19.72 6.74 13.63
CA ALA A 342 -21.06 7.12 13.21
C ALA A 342 -22.00 5.91 13.06
#